data_c8a083199a9e48d788210c739ada91ab
#
_entry.id   c8a083199a9e48d788210c739ada91ab
#
_cell.length_a   1.000
_cell.length_b   1.000
_cell.length_c   1.000
_cell.angle_alpha   90.00
_cell.angle_beta   90.00
_cell.angle_gamma   90.00
#
_symmetry.space_group_name_H-M   'P 1'
#
loop_
_entity.id
_entity.type
_entity.pdbx_description
1 polymer ?
#
loop_
_entity_poly.entity_id
_entity_poly.type
_entity_poly.pdbx_seq_one_letter_code
_entity_poly.pdbx_strand_id
1 'polypeptide(L)'
;ITAPPALTAALATTTDYCYTTANPARLDVTVTGGTGLFTYKLNSNAAISSAATTYSFTNVAPGTHTIVVTDSNNCTAPISNIVIAPQIGFTVSLINDLTCLADATIGNPVVTGGNPGVYSYTVSQNGGTPVVVSAFPYSATTAGTYVFTVTDSKGCPAASNTITVTAKTTPTITTNKTDITCNNANDGTITVTAAGGFTSAYNYAIKLSSAATYTTQTTNVFTGLVAGTYNVKVIDSKGCESAVSNVIISNPTPIVVNATVTTPFSCSSSNTKQAALITVTPTGGTGTYTYSYDNGVTFGNNATRVVNDNGLTQTFNIVVKDANGCLSPVQVVALAPLNKPTDLAFANVAVTCTAPTTSVTLTATNGVGTLQ
;
A
#
# COMPACT_ATOMS: atom_id res chain seq x y z
N ILE A 1 28.00 -58.93 70.26
CA ILE A 1 28.57 -58.49 68.95
C ILE A 1 27.35 -57.96 68.18
N THR A 2 27.29 -56.66 67.96
CA THR A 2 26.31 -56.02 67.18
C THR A 2 26.70 -56.19 65.67
N ALA A 3 25.74 -56.60 64.84
CA ALA A 3 25.95 -56.65 63.39
C ALA A 3 26.22 -55.23 62.86
N PRO A 4 27.22 -55.04 61.97
CA PRO A 4 27.39 -53.73 61.31
C PRO A 4 26.11 -53.27 60.58
N PRO A 5 25.90 -51.97 60.51
CA PRO A 5 24.77 -51.45 59.65
C PRO A 5 24.89 -51.95 58.22
N ALA A 6 23.78 -52.31 57.59
CA ALA A 6 23.77 -52.77 56.21
C ALA A 6 24.31 -51.72 55.25
N LEU A 7 25.21 -52.10 54.36
CA LEU A 7 25.76 -51.23 53.34
C LEU A 7 24.63 -50.86 52.31
N THR A 8 24.43 -49.57 52.05
CA THR A 8 23.59 -49.08 51.00
C THR A 8 24.30 -47.99 50.22
N ALA A 9 24.01 -47.89 48.92
CA ALA A 9 24.55 -46.85 48.05
C ALA A 9 23.43 -46.24 47.21
N ALA A 10 23.48 -44.95 47.03
CA ALA A 10 22.49 -44.21 46.17
C ALA A 10 23.19 -43.09 45.41
N LEU A 11 22.60 -42.67 44.31
CA LEU A 11 23.02 -41.43 43.65
C LEU A 11 22.58 -40.24 44.49
N ALA A 12 23.48 -39.29 44.67
CA ALA A 12 23.22 -38.03 45.35
C ALA A 12 22.35 -37.10 44.44
N THR A 13 21.65 -36.17 45.06
CA THR A 13 20.89 -35.12 44.36
C THR A 13 21.75 -34.16 43.55
N THR A 14 23.08 -34.15 43.84
CA THR A 14 24.10 -33.39 43.11
C THR A 14 24.55 -34.04 41.79
N THR A 15 24.04 -35.27 41.47
CA THR A 15 24.36 -35.97 40.22
C THR A 15 23.94 -35.12 39.01
N ASP A 16 24.90 -34.90 38.12
CA ASP A 16 24.66 -34.19 36.84
C ASP A 16 24.49 -35.20 35.72
N TYR A 17 23.24 -35.37 35.25
CA TYR A 17 22.90 -36.25 34.12
C TYR A 17 23.16 -35.63 32.77
N CYS A 18 23.54 -34.35 32.72
CA CYS A 18 23.65 -33.60 31.47
C CYS A 18 24.98 -33.88 30.79
N TYR A 19 24.90 -34.48 29.63
CA TYR A 19 26.10 -34.76 28.83
C TYR A 19 26.20 -33.77 27.67
N THR A 20 27.35 -33.14 27.56
CA THR A 20 27.83 -32.50 26.34
C THR A 20 29.26 -32.93 26.08
N THR A 21 29.75 -32.80 24.86
CA THR A 21 31.15 -33.11 24.53
C THR A 21 32.16 -32.25 25.31
N ALA A 22 31.75 -31.02 25.67
CA ALA A 22 32.59 -30.10 26.47
C ALA A 22 32.45 -30.34 27.98
N ASN A 23 31.29 -30.76 28.46
CA ASN A 23 30.98 -31.02 29.86
C ASN A 23 30.32 -32.37 29.99
N PRO A 24 31.08 -33.47 30.14
CA PRO A 24 30.54 -34.79 30.34
C PRO A 24 29.78 -34.91 31.68
N ALA A 25 28.88 -35.89 31.76
CA ALA A 25 28.04 -36.14 32.93
C ALA A 25 28.88 -36.52 34.16
N ARG A 26 28.34 -36.31 35.38
CA ARG A 26 28.93 -36.61 36.65
C ARG A 26 27.95 -37.38 37.52
N LEU A 27 28.43 -38.57 38.04
CA LEU A 27 27.61 -39.38 38.94
C LEU A 27 28.18 -39.27 40.35
N ASP A 28 27.43 -38.62 41.23
CA ASP A 28 27.78 -38.47 42.65
C ASP A 28 27.11 -39.59 43.47
N VAL A 29 27.91 -40.36 44.18
CA VAL A 29 27.45 -41.50 44.97
C VAL A 29 27.54 -41.17 46.45
N THR A 30 26.51 -41.53 47.22
CA THR A 30 26.52 -41.50 48.68
C THR A 30 26.34 -42.90 49.22
N VAL A 31 27.06 -43.21 50.32
CA VAL A 31 27.07 -44.50 50.97
C VAL A 31 26.63 -44.34 52.42
N THR A 32 25.78 -45.26 52.90
CA THR A 32 25.41 -45.34 54.30
C THR A 32 25.53 -46.76 54.79
N GLY A 33 25.93 -46.94 56.08
CA GLY A 33 26.22 -48.24 56.63
C GLY A 33 27.56 -48.79 56.14
N GLY A 34 27.77 -50.09 56.29
CA GLY A 34 29.02 -50.76 55.94
C GLY A 34 30.15 -50.47 56.91
N THR A 35 31.35 -50.99 56.67
CA THR A 35 32.54 -50.84 57.54
C THR A 35 33.81 -50.56 56.76
N GLY A 36 34.67 -49.67 57.29
CA GLY A 36 36.04 -49.45 56.86
C GLY A 36 36.16 -48.68 55.51
N LEU A 37 37.11 -49.12 54.71
CA LEU A 37 37.39 -48.55 53.39
C LEU A 37 36.38 -49.00 52.34
N PHE A 38 35.84 -48.08 51.55
CA PHE A 38 34.91 -48.39 50.45
C PHE A 38 35.69 -48.45 49.13
N THR A 39 35.27 -49.35 48.22
CA THR A 39 35.70 -49.36 46.83
C THR A 39 34.54 -49.00 45.95
N TYR A 40 34.74 -48.02 45.05
CA TYR A 40 33.77 -47.49 44.10
C TYR A 40 34.14 -47.96 42.70
N LYS A 41 33.26 -48.64 42.02
CA LYS A 41 33.50 -49.17 40.69
C LYS A 41 32.37 -48.79 39.74
N LEU A 42 32.73 -48.11 38.65
CA LEU A 42 31.80 -47.77 37.55
C LEU A 42 31.99 -48.81 36.43
N ASN A 43 30.95 -49.51 36.10
CA ASN A 43 30.95 -50.60 35.06
C ASN A 43 32.10 -51.61 35.31
N SER A 44 32.85 -51.89 34.22
CA SER A 44 34.03 -52.75 34.27
C SER A 44 35.34 -52.03 34.59
N ASN A 45 35.31 -50.69 34.91
CA ASN A 45 36.49 -49.90 35.16
C ASN A 45 37.23 -50.38 36.45
N ALA A 46 38.47 -49.98 36.64
CA ALA A 46 39.19 -50.24 37.84
C ALA A 46 38.48 -49.63 39.09
N ALA A 47 38.39 -50.37 40.15
CA ALA A 47 37.82 -49.91 41.39
C ALA A 47 38.74 -48.87 42.09
N ILE A 48 38.12 -47.84 42.65
CA ILE A 48 38.85 -46.77 43.38
C ILE A 48 38.49 -46.88 44.85
N SER A 49 39.52 -46.96 45.69
CA SER A 49 39.38 -47.08 47.13
C SER A 49 39.37 -45.70 47.81
N SER A 50 38.46 -45.51 48.75
CA SER A 50 38.28 -44.25 49.48
C SER A 50 37.69 -44.54 50.86
N ALA A 51 38.11 -43.82 51.88
CA ALA A 51 37.48 -43.83 53.19
C ALA A 51 36.22 -42.92 53.26
N ALA A 52 36.03 -42.10 52.25
CA ALA A 52 34.88 -41.20 52.20
C ALA A 52 33.56 -41.92 51.85
N THR A 53 32.48 -41.52 52.47
CA THR A 53 31.13 -42.02 52.22
C THR A 53 30.48 -41.39 50.97
N THR A 54 31.22 -40.53 50.23
CA THR A 54 30.83 -39.92 48.98
C THR A 54 31.93 -40.09 47.94
N TYR A 55 31.58 -40.30 46.69
CA TYR A 55 32.50 -40.35 45.57
C TYR A 55 31.84 -39.82 44.29
N SER A 56 32.61 -39.10 43.49
CA SER A 56 32.12 -38.53 42.21
C SER A 56 32.86 -39.19 41.04
N PHE A 57 32.12 -39.85 40.19
CA PHE A 57 32.60 -40.27 38.87
C PHE A 57 32.41 -39.13 37.88
N THR A 58 33.48 -38.59 37.36
CA THR A 58 33.48 -37.51 36.34
C THR A 58 33.71 -38.10 34.96
N ASN A 59 33.43 -37.30 33.88
CA ASN A 59 33.63 -37.68 32.51
C ASN A 59 32.81 -38.94 32.08
N VAL A 60 31.60 -39.07 32.61
CA VAL A 60 30.73 -40.21 32.29
C VAL A 60 30.13 -39.99 30.90
N ALA A 61 30.39 -40.95 30.00
CA ALA A 61 29.88 -40.93 28.63
C ALA A 61 28.39 -41.35 28.55
N PRO A 62 27.69 -41.05 27.44
CA PRO A 62 26.34 -41.57 27.23
C PRO A 62 26.30 -43.10 27.23
N GLY A 63 25.25 -43.64 27.83
CA GLY A 63 25.05 -45.12 27.94
C GLY A 63 24.36 -45.50 29.24
N THR A 64 24.21 -46.81 29.44
CA THR A 64 23.68 -47.40 30.69
C THR A 64 24.84 -47.79 31.57
N HIS A 65 24.83 -47.35 32.82
CA HIS A 65 25.90 -47.54 33.78
C HIS A 65 25.41 -48.29 35.01
N THR A 66 26.39 -48.99 35.64
CA THR A 66 26.20 -49.61 36.94
C THR A 66 27.34 -49.21 37.84
N ILE A 67 27.04 -48.80 39.05
CA ILE A 67 28.02 -48.50 40.09
C ILE A 67 27.90 -49.63 41.13
N VAL A 68 29.03 -50.16 41.57
CA VAL A 68 29.10 -51.11 42.67
C VAL A 68 29.99 -50.51 43.75
N VAL A 69 29.45 -50.39 44.94
CA VAL A 69 30.21 -50.02 46.13
C VAL A 69 30.43 -51.27 46.95
N THR A 70 31.68 -51.50 47.43
CA THR A 70 32.02 -52.63 48.25
C THR A 70 32.72 -52.11 49.48
N ASP A 71 32.40 -52.63 50.67
CA ASP A 71 33.07 -52.29 51.96
C ASP A 71 34.23 -53.24 52.26
N SER A 72 34.96 -52.98 53.36
CA SER A 72 36.10 -53.80 53.75
C SER A 72 35.75 -55.24 54.16
N ASN A 73 34.47 -55.55 54.37
CA ASN A 73 33.95 -56.89 54.64
C ASN A 73 33.41 -57.60 53.35
N ASN A 74 33.70 -57.05 52.22
CA ASN A 74 33.20 -57.50 50.90
C ASN A 74 31.67 -57.46 50.75
N CYS A 75 30.92 -56.68 51.55
CA CYS A 75 29.54 -56.44 51.32
C CYS A 75 29.39 -55.48 50.12
N THR A 76 28.48 -55.75 49.22
CA THR A 76 28.25 -54.94 47.96
C THR A 76 26.91 -54.24 47.94
N ALA A 77 26.90 -53.00 47.45
CA ALA A 77 25.70 -52.22 47.18
C ALA A 77 25.72 -51.74 45.74
N PRO A 78 24.97 -52.36 44.81
CA PRO A 78 24.92 -51.95 43.42
C PRO A 78 23.85 -50.86 43.21
N ILE A 79 24.17 -49.90 42.32
CA ILE A 79 23.20 -48.97 41.70
C ILE A 79 23.19 -49.29 40.20
N SER A 80 22.10 -49.84 39.71
CA SER A 80 21.96 -50.30 38.32
C SER A 80 21.05 -49.38 37.51
N ASN A 81 21.14 -49.55 36.18
CA ASN A 81 20.30 -48.84 35.22
C ASN A 81 20.40 -47.31 35.29
N ILE A 82 21.59 -46.76 35.57
CA ILE A 82 21.87 -45.37 35.50
C ILE A 82 22.03 -44.98 34.01
N VAL A 83 21.08 -44.24 33.45
CA VAL A 83 21.13 -43.83 32.04
C VAL A 83 21.66 -42.41 31.94
N ILE A 84 22.74 -42.21 31.19
CA ILE A 84 23.20 -40.92 30.69
C ILE A 84 22.81 -40.83 29.21
N ALA A 85 21.95 -39.90 28.91
CA ALA A 85 21.46 -39.72 27.53
C ALA A 85 22.53 -39.00 26.66
N PRO A 86 22.51 -39.22 25.33
CA PRO A 86 23.30 -38.40 24.40
C PRO A 86 22.95 -36.90 24.50
N GLN A 87 23.91 -36.06 24.12
CA GLN A 87 23.68 -34.61 24.04
C GLN A 87 22.39 -34.27 23.28
N ILE A 88 21.62 -33.32 23.78
CA ILE A 88 20.43 -32.85 23.10
C ILE A 88 20.84 -32.08 21.86
N GLY A 89 20.33 -32.50 20.71
CA GLY A 89 20.28 -31.69 19.49
C GLY A 89 18.90 -31.03 19.37
N PHE A 90 18.88 -29.73 19.10
CA PHE A 90 17.65 -28.96 19.08
C PHE A 90 17.65 -27.94 17.94
N THR A 91 16.67 -28.02 17.06
CA THR A 91 16.48 -27.08 15.94
C THR A 91 15.03 -26.68 15.78
N VAL A 92 14.82 -25.46 15.31
CA VAL A 92 13.54 -24.90 14.87
C VAL A 92 13.71 -24.24 13.52
N SER A 93 12.61 -24.03 12.78
CA SER A 93 12.62 -23.39 11.46
C SER A 93 11.59 -22.27 11.38
N LEU A 94 11.90 -21.20 10.64
CA LEU A 94 10.93 -20.20 10.27
C LEU A 94 10.08 -20.76 9.13
N ILE A 95 8.75 -20.88 9.33
CA ILE A 95 7.80 -21.33 8.30
C ILE A 95 7.36 -20.14 7.45
N ASN A 96 6.87 -19.10 8.12
CA ASN A 96 6.46 -17.83 7.49
C ASN A 96 7.07 -16.66 8.26
N ASP A 97 7.60 -15.70 7.51
CA ASP A 97 8.12 -14.45 8.10
C ASP A 97 6.99 -13.48 8.41
N LEU A 98 7.28 -12.47 9.22
CA LEU A 98 6.36 -11.42 9.63
C LEU A 98 5.88 -10.60 8.42
N THR A 99 4.56 -10.41 8.31
CA THR A 99 3.94 -9.59 7.27
C THR A 99 3.07 -8.49 7.90
N CYS A 100 2.54 -7.57 7.13
CA CYS A 100 1.57 -6.60 7.64
C CYS A 100 0.18 -7.21 7.87
N LEU A 101 -0.05 -8.42 7.37
CA LEU A 101 -1.32 -9.15 7.48
C LEU A 101 -1.29 -10.28 8.51
N ALA A 102 -0.09 -10.83 8.83
CA ALA A 102 0.07 -11.99 9.69
C ALA A 102 1.39 -11.96 10.46
N ASP A 103 1.38 -12.57 11.64
CA ASP A 103 2.56 -12.81 12.45
C ASP A 103 3.49 -13.86 11.82
N ALA A 104 4.78 -13.80 12.19
CA ALA A 104 5.72 -14.85 11.79
C ALA A 104 5.41 -16.16 12.51
N THR A 105 5.59 -17.28 11.81
CA THR A 105 5.34 -18.61 12.33
C THR A 105 6.65 -19.39 12.40
N ILE A 106 7.05 -19.79 13.61
CA ILE A 106 8.20 -20.65 13.87
C ILE A 106 7.67 -22.08 14.10
N GLY A 107 8.18 -23.01 13.33
CA GLY A 107 7.65 -24.38 13.24
C GLY A 107 7.93 -25.23 14.48
N ASN A 108 7.43 -26.45 14.42
CA ASN A 108 7.63 -27.44 15.48
C ASN A 108 9.12 -27.74 15.69
N PRO A 109 9.54 -27.93 16.94
CA PRO A 109 10.92 -28.25 17.26
C PRO A 109 11.28 -29.68 16.77
N VAL A 110 12.52 -29.82 16.32
CA VAL A 110 13.14 -31.13 16.12
C VAL A 110 14.13 -31.34 17.25
N VAL A 111 13.85 -32.33 18.11
CA VAL A 111 14.70 -32.68 19.27
C VAL A 111 15.26 -34.07 19.04
N THR A 112 16.57 -34.21 19.25
CA THR A 112 17.28 -35.50 19.21
C THR A 112 18.13 -35.66 20.46
N GLY A 113 18.37 -36.89 20.93
CA GLY A 113 19.11 -37.13 22.18
C GLY A 113 18.34 -36.65 23.40
N GLY A 114 19.06 -36.40 24.50
CA GLY A 114 18.50 -36.02 25.80
C GLY A 114 17.77 -37.14 26.53
N ASN A 115 17.40 -36.89 27.78
CA ASN A 115 16.68 -37.86 28.60
C ASN A 115 15.21 -37.92 28.18
N PRO A 116 14.62 -39.13 28.00
CA PRO A 116 13.25 -39.28 27.57
C PRO A 116 12.28 -38.73 28.62
N GLY A 117 11.14 -38.19 28.13
CA GLY A 117 10.10 -37.64 28.98
C GLY A 117 9.48 -36.38 28.34
N VAL A 118 8.90 -35.55 29.20
CA VAL A 118 8.32 -34.29 28.77
C VAL A 118 9.40 -33.23 28.66
N TYR A 119 9.48 -32.59 27.48
CA TYR A 119 10.33 -31.43 27.28
C TYR A 119 9.59 -30.15 27.68
N SER A 120 10.31 -29.21 28.27
CA SER A 120 9.85 -27.84 28.45
C SER A 120 10.63 -26.92 27.53
N TYR A 121 9.98 -25.83 27.11
CA TYR A 121 10.57 -24.90 26.14
C TYR A 121 10.48 -23.46 26.66
N THR A 122 11.53 -22.70 26.41
CA THR A 122 11.54 -21.25 26.59
C THR A 122 12.06 -20.58 25.32
N VAL A 123 11.74 -19.31 25.13
CA VAL A 123 12.24 -18.47 24.04
C VAL A 123 12.81 -17.17 24.59
N SER A 124 13.99 -16.80 24.08
CA SER A 124 14.61 -15.50 24.29
C SER A 124 14.54 -14.71 22.97
N GLN A 125 13.98 -13.53 23.03
CA GLN A 125 13.96 -12.59 21.90
C GLN A 125 15.06 -11.54 22.13
N ASN A 126 15.91 -11.33 21.11
CA ASN A 126 17.02 -10.35 21.12
C ASN A 126 17.94 -10.49 22.35
N GLY A 127 18.14 -11.71 22.85
CA GLY A 127 18.94 -11.96 24.05
C GLY A 127 18.28 -11.52 25.37
N GLY A 128 16.99 -11.19 25.36
CA GLY A 128 16.22 -10.83 26.54
C GLY A 128 15.93 -12.03 27.46
N THR A 129 15.20 -11.78 28.54
CA THR A 129 14.81 -12.83 29.53
C THR A 129 13.99 -13.92 28.85
N PRO A 130 14.30 -15.22 29.02
CA PRO A 130 13.54 -16.30 28.47
C PRO A 130 12.10 -16.34 28.99
N VAL A 131 11.16 -16.58 28.08
CA VAL A 131 9.72 -16.72 28.36
C VAL A 131 9.30 -18.16 28.03
N VAL A 132 8.41 -18.75 28.82
CA VAL A 132 7.89 -20.10 28.60
C VAL A 132 7.11 -20.16 27.29
N VAL A 133 7.38 -21.18 26.48
CA VAL A 133 6.63 -21.52 25.28
C VAL A 133 5.67 -22.64 25.60
N SER A 134 4.37 -22.34 25.51
CA SER A 134 3.29 -23.29 25.86
C SER A 134 2.89 -24.19 24.70
N ALA A 135 3.13 -23.78 23.46
CA ALA A 135 2.74 -24.51 22.25
C ALA A 135 3.61 -24.15 21.04
N PHE A 136 3.66 -25.08 20.08
CA PHE A 136 4.16 -24.87 18.74
C PHE A 136 3.05 -25.21 17.72
N PRO A 137 3.05 -24.59 16.52
CA PRO A 137 3.96 -23.55 16.05
C PRO A 137 3.91 -22.28 16.92
N TYR A 138 5.08 -21.65 17.11
CA TYR A 138 5.18 -20.40 17.87
C TYR A 138 4.89 -19.19 16.98
N SER A 139 4.02 -18.28 17.44
CA SER A 139 3.71 -17.03 16.76
C SER A 139 4.60 -15.91 17.26
N ALA A 140 5.42 -15.32 16.37
CA ALA A 140 6.27 -14.17 16.68
C ALA A 140 5.63 -12.89 16.10
N THR A 141 5.15 -12.02 16.99
CA THR A 141 4.41 -10.79 16.64
C THR A 141 5.34 -9.61 16.29
N THR A 142 6.62 -9.70 16.66
CA THR A 142 7.61 -8.63 16.50
C THR A 142 8.87 -9.15 15.81
N ALA A 143 9.54 -8.24 15.11
CA ALA A 143 10.82 -8.54 14.49
C ALA A 143 11.93 -8.72 15.51
N GLY A 144 12.95 -9.48 15.16
CA GLY A 144 14.11 -9.72 16.00
C GLY A 144 14.69 -11.10 15.82
N THR A 145 15.67 -11.43 16.67
CA THR A 145 16.27 -12.76 16.75
C THR A 145 15.61 -13.56 17.87
N TYR A 146 15.28 -14.81 17.58
CA TYR A 146 14.64 -15.73 18.52
C TYR A 146 15.54 -16.94 18.71
N VAL A 147 15.86 -17.25 19.97
CA VAL A 147 16.57 -18.47 20.37
C VAL A 147 15.70 -19.20 21.36
N PHE A 148 15.39 -20.45 21.04
CA PHE A 148 14.63 -21.32 21.91
C PHE A 148 15.57 -22.18 22.73
N THR A 149 15.15 -22.53 23.93
CA THR A 149 15.84 -23.50 24.77
C THR A 149 14.89 -24.63 25.11
N VAL A 150 15.31 -25.85 24.82
CA VAL A 150 14.64 -27.08 25.29
C VAL A 150 15.30 -27.54 26.58
N THR A 151 14.51 -28.01 27.53
CA THR A 151 15.01 -28.64 28.74
C THR A 151 14.34 -30.00 28.88
N ASP A 152 15.13 -31.06 29.08
CA ASP A 152 14.63 -32.44 29.21
C ASP A 152 14.15 -32.78 30.63
N SER A 153 13.69 -34.04 30.84
CA SER A 153 13.14 -34.51 32.11
C SER A 153 14.17 -34.54 33.27
N LYS A 154 15.47 -34.43 33.00
CA LYS A 154 16.55 -34.35 33.99
C LYS A 154 17.09 -32.95 34.20
N GLY A 155 16.47 -31.94 33.52
CA GLY A 155 16.88 -30.55 33.64
C GLY A 155 18.00 -30.14 32.69
N CYS A 156 18.38 -30.97 31.71
CA CYS A 156 19.45 -30.68 30.77
C CYS A 156 18.95 -29.73 29.66
N PRO A 157 19.55 -28.53 29.50
CA PRO A 157 19.17 -27.57 28.52
C PRO A 157 19.92 -27.73 27.19
N ALA A 158 19.28 -27.35 26.08
CA ALA A 158 19.95 -27.12 24.80
C ALA A 158 19.31 -25.94 24.06
N ALA A 159 20.15 -25.10 23.47
CA ALA A 159 19.67 -23.98 22.66
C ALA A 159 19.47 -24.40 21.21
N SER A 160 18.48 -23.78 20.56
CA SER A 160 18.25 -23.92 19.11
C SER A 160 19.25 -23.14 18.28
N ASN A 161 19.18 -23.29 16.96
CA ASN A 161 19.65 -22.28 16.03
C ASN A 161 18.91 -20.97 16.23
N THR A 162 19.54 -19.85 15.84
CA THR A 162 18.92 -18.52 15.85
C THR A 162 17.96 -18.39 14.68
N ILE A 163 16.72 -17.97 14.96
CA ILE A 163 15.73 -17.58 13.97
C ILE A 163 15.68 -16.07 13.87
N THR A 164 15.81 -15.52 12.67
CA THR A 164 15.64 -14.08 12.42
C THR A 164 14.28 -13.81 11.81
N VAL A 165 13.45 -13.02 12.48
CA VAL A 165 12.17 -12.50 11.99
C VAL A 165 12.41 -11.07 11.50
N THR A 166 12.12 -10.83 10.22
CA THR A 166 12.41 -9.55 9.54
C THR A 166 11.44 -8.46 9.98
N ALA A 167 11.92 -7.22 10.13
CA ALA A 167 11.07 -6.08 10.49
C ALA A 167 10.09 -5.73 9.34
N LYS A 168 8.88 -5.30 9.69
CA LYS A 168 7.92 -4.75 8.73
C LYS A 168 8.47 -3.43 8.17
N THR A 169 8.48 -3.30 6.85
CA THR A 169 8.81 -2.05 6.15
C THR A 169 7.63 -1.64 5.30
N THR A 170 7.18 -0.39 5.47
CA THR A 170 6.08 0.16 4.67
C THR A 170 6.62 0.81 3.40
N PRO A 171 5.99 0.60 2.23
CA PRO A 171 6.37 1.32 1.03
C PRO A 171 6.01 2.81 1.14
N THR A 172 6.71 3.64 0.38
CA THR A 172 6.44 5.07 0.20
C THR A 172 6.02 5.32 -1.23
N ILE A 173 5.24 6.39 -1.47
CA ILE A 173 4.80 6.77 -2.81
C ILE A 173 5.01 8.25 -3.09
N THR A 174 5.26 8.55 -4.35
CA THR A 174 5.09 9.87 -4.96
C THR A 174 4.15 9.75 -6.14
N THR A 175 3.41 10.81 -6.43
CA THR A 175 2.42 10.81 -7.51
C THR A 175 2.64 11.98 -8.45
N ASN A 176 2.46 11.74 -9.76
CA ASN A 176 2.37 12.75 -10.79
C ASN A 176 1.03 12.60 -11.51
N LYS A 177 0.47 13.69 -12.05
CA LYS A 177 -0.83 13.67 -12.70
C LYS A 177 -0.85 14.44 -14.01
N THR A 178 -1.81 14.13 -14.88
CA THR A 178 -2.30 15.02 -15.92
C THR A 178 -3.78 15.29 -15.67
N ASP A 179 -4.18 16.57 -15.76
CA ASP A 179 -5.58 16.93 -15.66
C ASP A 179 -6.33 16.53 -16.94
N ILE A 180 -7.66 16.49 -16.90
CA ILE A 180 -8.46 16.24 -18.11
C ILE A 180 -8.29 17.40 -19.10
N THR A 181 -8.26 17.08 -20.38
CA THR A 181 -7.98 18.07 -21.44
C THR A 181 -9.15 18.98 -21.72
N CYS A 182 -10.37 18.45 -21.74
CA CYS A 182 -11.61 19.18 -22.00
C CYS A 182 -12.58 19.06 -20.84
N ASN A 183 -13.48 20.03 -20.70
CA ASN A 183 -14.52 19.96 -19.68
C ASN A 183 -15.30 18.65 -19.77
N ASN A 184 -15.36 17.91 -18.64
CA ASN A 184 -15.97 16.57 -18.51
C ASN A 184 -15.35 15.47 -19.39
N ALA A 185 -14.13 15.63 -19.87
CA ALA A 185 -13.40 14.53 -20.50
C ALA A 185 -13.02 13.45 -19.46
N ASN A 186 -12.71 12.25 -19.96
CA ASN A 186 -12.30 11.11 -19.15
C ASN A 186 -10.88 10.66 -19.55
N ASP A 187 -9.95 11.59 -19.61
CA ASP A 187 -8.58 11.39 -20.11
C ASP A 187 -7.49 11.79 -19.11
N GLY A 188 -7.88 12.10 -17.88
CA GLY A 188 -6.94 12.35 -16.79
C GLY A 188 -6.11 11.12 -16.45
N THR A 189 -4.88 11.33 -15.99
CA THR A 189 -3.97 10.25 -15.57
C THR A 189 -3.34 10.51 -14.22
N ILE A 190 -3.02 9.44 -13.50
CA ILE A 190 -2.18 9.48 -12.30
C ILE A 190 -1.09 8.43 -12.45
N THR A 191 0.17 8.86 -12.39
CA THR A 191 1.34 7.99 -12.35
C THR A 191 1.87 7.91 -10.92
N VAL A 192 2.08 6.70 -10.42
CA VAL A 192 2.56 6.44 -9.06
C VAL A 192 3.97 5.90 -9.13
N THR A 193 4.88 6.49 -8.35
CA THR A 193 6.21 5.94 -8.15
C THR A 193 6.31 5.43 -6.72
N ALA A 194 6.56 4.13 -6.55
CA ALA A 194 6.68 3.47 -5.26
C ALA A 194 8.14 3.15 -4.94
N ALA A 195 8.49 3.19 -3.65
CA ALA A 195 9.82 2.82 -3.16
C ALA A 195 9.73 2.19 -1.78
N GLY A 196 10.71 1.33 -1.41
CA GLY A 196 10.75 0.66 -0.12
C GLY A 196 9.76 -0.51 -0.01
N GLY A 197 9.41 -0.89 1.22
CA GLY A 197 8.63 -2.11 1.45
C GLY A 197 9.44 -3.38 1.27
N PHE A 198 8.78 -4.53 1.06
CA PHE A 198 9.44 -5.84 1.01
C PHE A 198 9.92 -6.27 -0.38
N THR A 199 9.39 -5.71 -1.45
CA THR A 199 9.83 -6.01 -2.82
C THR A 199 9.50 -4.86 -3.76
N SER A 200 10.04 -4.91 -5.00
CA SER A 200 9.67 -4.00 -6.08
C SER A 200 8.37 -4.38 -6.80
N ALA A 201 7.71 -5.47 -6.42
CA ALA A 201 6.41 -5.86 -6.95
C ALA A 201 5.30 -5.25 -6.08
N TYR A 202 4.63 -4.25 -6.63
CA TYR A 202 3.56 -3.52 -5.93
C TYR A 202 2.22 -3.72 -6.62
N ASN A 203 1.15 -3.71 -5.80
CA ASN A 203 -0.21 -3.48 -6.25
C ASN A 203 -0.55 -2.01 -5.99
N TYR A 204 -0.96 -1.30 -7.04
CA TYR A 204 -1.36 0.09 -7.00
C TYR A 204 -2.87 0.17 -6.81
N ALA A 205 -3.31 0.94 -5.84
CA ALA A 205 -4.72 1.05 -5.47
C ALA A 205 -5.19 2.50 -5.58
N ILE A 206 -6.35 2.71 -6.23
CA ILE A 206 -6.97 4.01 -6.42
C ILE A 206 -8.46 3.96 -6.11
N LYS A 207 -9.00 5.05 -5.61
CA LYS A 207 -10.44 5.31 -5.55
C LYS A 207 -10.73 6.81 -5.63
N LEU A 208 -11.92 7.20 -6.06
CA LEU A 208 -12.43 8.53 -5.76
C LEU A 208 -12.53 8.67 -4.22
N SER A 209 -12.25 9.85 -3.69
CA SER A 209 -12.33 10.11 -2.25
C SER A 209 -13.70 9.81 -1.67
N SER A 210 -14.77 9.96 -2.48
CA SER A 210 -16.15 9.64 -2.15
C SER A 210 -16.50 8.15 -2.25
N ALA A 211 -15.68 7.32 -2.93
CA ALA A 211 -15.95 5.90 -3.10
C ALA A 211 -15.56 5.10 -1.85
N ALA A 212 -16.31 4.03 -1.53
CA ALA A 212 -16.04 3.18 -0.39
C ALA A 212 -14.81 2.26 -0.59
N THR A 213 -14.62 1.75 -1.81
CA THR A 213 -13.64 0.70 -2.11
C THR A 213 -12.57 1.18 -3.08
N TYR A 214 -11.37 0.60 -2.94
CA TYR A 214 -10.28 0.77 -3.90
C TYR A 214 -10.40 -0.21 -5.05
N THR A 215 -10.02 0.22 -6.24
CA THR A 215 -9.66 -0.66 -7.36
C THR A 215 -8.15 -0.84 -7.38
N THR A 216 -7.68 -2.03 -7.70
CA THR A 216 -6.26 -2.38 -7.68
C THR A 216 -5.78 -2.85 -9.05
N GLN A 217 -4.52 -2.56 -9.38
CA GLN A 217 -3.83 -3.01 -10.58
C GLN A 217 -2.33 -3.16 -10.33
N THR A 218 -1.63 -3.85 -11.21
CA THR A 218 -0.17 -4.04 -11.14
C THR A 218 0.62 -2.97 -11.90
N THR A 219 -0.02 -2.25 -12.82
CA THR A 219 0.58 -1.12 -13.53
C THR A 219 0.53 0.14 -12.67
N ASN A 220 1.57 0.95 -12.74
CA ASN A 220 1.72 2.16 -11.94
C ASN A 220 1.03 3.41 -12.52
N VAL A 221 0.34 3.29 -13.65
CA VAL A 221 -0.36 4.39 -14.31
C VAL A 221 -1.85 4.10 -14.36
N PHE A 222 -2.65 4.99 -13.81
CA PHE A 222 -4.09 5.03 -13.93
C PHE A 222 -4.47 5.99 -15.03
N THR A 223 -5.32 5.56 -15.96
CA THR A 223 -5.78 6.34 -17.12
C THR A 223 -7.29 6.39 -17.16
N GLY A 224 -7.84 7.26 -17.99
CA GLY A 224 -9.29 7.37 -18.16
C GLY A 224 -9.98 8.00 -16.95
N LEU A 225 -9.26 8.82 -16.18
CA LEU A 225 -9.78 9.42 -14.96
C LEU A 225 -10.64 10.64 -15.28
N VAL A 226 -11.79 10.73 -14.61
CA VAL A 226 -12.63 11.94 -14.58
C VAL A 226 -12.05 12.97 -13.61
N ALA A 227 -12.52 14.20 -13.68
CA ALA A 227 -12.20 15.21 -12.68
C ALA A 227 -12.70 14.79 -11.28
N GLY A 228 -11.88 15.03 -10.27
CA GLY A 228 -12.21 14.68 -8.90
C GLY A 228 -10.97 14.50 -8.03
N THR A 229 -11.21 14.26 -6.74
CA THR A 229 -10.15 13.93 -5.78
C THR A 229 -10.02 12.43 -5.65
N TYR A 230 -8.80 11.92 -5.84
CA TYR A 230 -8.48 10.51 -5.77
C TYR A 230 -7.58 10.22 -4.56
N ASN A 231 -7.87 9.13 -3.87
CA ASN A 231 -7.01 8.54 -2.86
C ASN A 231 -6.21 7.42 -3.51
N VAL A 232 -4.89 7.50 -3.41
CA VAL A 232 -3.96 6.54 -4.02
C VAL A 232 -3.06 5.96 -2.95
N LYS A 233 -2.86 4.66 -2.97
CA LYS A 233 -1.91 3.94 -2.12
C LYS A 233 -1.28 2.78 -2.89
N VAL A 234 -0.22 2.23 -2.30
CA VAL A 234 0.48 1.05 -2.82
C VAL A 234 0.52 -0.01 -1.74
N ILE A 235 0.41 -1.26 -2.16
CA ILE A 235 0.48 -2.45 -1.32
C ILE A 235 1.62 -3.31 -1.83
N ASP A 236 2.57 -3.66 -0.95
CA ASP A 236 3.69 -4.54 -1.31
C ASP A 236 3.32 -6.03 -1.25
N SER A 237 4.28 -6.91 -1.55
CA SER A 237 4.07 -8.37 -1.59
C SER A 237 3.76 -8.99 -0.22
N LYS A 238 4.05 -8.31 0.88
CA LYS A 238 3.73 -8.75 2.25
C LYS A 238 2.50 -8.02 2.83
N GLY A 239 1.73 -7.33 2.00
CA GLY A 239 0.50 -6.65 2.38
C GLY A 239 0.71 -5.36 3.16
N CYS A 240 1.94 -4.81 3.17
CA CYS A 240 2.18 -3.51 3.80
C CYS A 240 1.74 -2.39 2.86
N GLU A 241 0.95 -1.45 3.40
CA GLU A 241 0.39 -0.35 2.64
C GLU A 241 1.20 0.93 2.85
N SER A 242 1.33 1.74 1.80
CA SER A 242 1.84 3.11 1.93
C SER A 242 0.85 4.03 2.64
N ALA A 243 1.29 5.20 3.06
CA ALA A 243 0.39 6.30 3.35
C ALA A 243 -0.46 6.64 2.11
N VAL A 244 -1.70 7.11 2.34
CA VAL A 244 -2.60 7.51 1.26
C VAL A 244 -2.17 8.87 0.72
N SER A 245 -1.98 8.99 -0.59
CA SER A 245 -1.77 10.25 -1.30
C SER A 245 -3.09 10.73 -1.89
N ASN A 246 -3.40 12.01 -1.67
CA ASN A 246 -4.57 12.67 -2.26
C ASN A 246 -4.15 13.40 -3.53
N VAL A 247 -4.76 13.07 -4.67
CA VAL A 247 -4.46 13.64 -5.97
C VAL A 247 -5.73 14.25 -6.55
N ILE A 248 -5.68 15.51 -6.98
CA ILE A 248 -6.82 16.21 -7.58
C ILE A 248 -6.61 16.27 -9.08
N ILE A 249 -7.52 15.67 -9.85
CA ILE A 249 -7.67 15.85 -11.29
C ILE A 249 -8.64 17.02 -11.50
N SER A 250 -8.14 18.08 -12.11
CA SER A 250 -8.90 19.32 -12.33
C SER A 250 -9.80 19.22 -13.57
N ASN A 251 -10.94 19.91 -13.52
CA ASN A 251 -11.86 20.06 -14.64
C ASN A 251 -11.67 21.47 -15.23
N PRO A 252 -11.24 21.62 -16.48
CA PRO A 252 -11.18 22.94 -17.11
C PRO A 252 -12.59 23.53 -17.25
N THR A 253 -12.67 24.84 -17.22
CA THR A 253 -13.95 25.55 -17.44
C THR A 253 -14.47 25.30 -18.85
N PRO A 254 -15.77 25.09 -19.05
CA PRO A 254 -16.32 24.91 -20.38
C PRO A 254 -16.15 26.17 -21.21
N ILE A 255 -16.01 26.02 -22.53
CA ILE A 255 -16.03 27.14 -23.45
C ILE A 255 -17.46 27.66 -23.58
N VAL A 256 -17.64 28.94 -23.26
CA VAL A 256 -18.90 29.67 -23.49
C VAL A 256 -18.69 30.62 -24.63
N VAL A 257 -19.55 30.52 -25.65
CA VAL A 257 -19.51 31.40 -26.82
C VAL A 257 -20.51 32.55 -26.58
N ASN A 258 -20.05 33.79 -26.72
CA ASN A 258 -20.92 34.95 -26.84
C ASN A 258 -20.70 35.56 -28.21
N ALA A 259 -21.65 35.30 -29.12
CA ALA A 259 -21.61 35.81 -30.48
C ALA A 259 -22.77 36.79 -30.69
N THR A 260 -22.47 38.01 -31.09
CA THR A 260 -23.45 39.08 -31.27
C THR A 260 -23.23 39.76 -32.61
N VAL A 261 -24.33 40.33 -33.16
CA VAL A 261 -24.28 41.23 -34.30
C VAL A 261 -23.90 42.61 -33.75
N THR A 262 -22.63 42.96 -33.89
CA THR A 262 -22.12 44.26 -33.40
C THR A 262 -22.42 45.41 -34.37
N THR A 263 -22.53 45.11 -35.66
CA THR A 263 -23.00 46.05 -36.66
C THR A 263 -24.08 45.34 -37.50
N PRO A 264 -25.33 45.79 -37.47
CA PRO A 264 -26.37 45.21 -38.31
C PRO A 264 -26.21 45.67 -39.77
N PHE A 265 -26.93 45.00 -40.69
CA PHE A 265 -27.07 45.53 -42.05
C PHE A 265 -27.64 46.93 -42.03
N SER A 266 -27.09 47.80 -42.87
CA SER A 266 -27.55 49.20 -43.00
C SER A 266 -27.36 49.67 -44.45
N CYS A 267 -27.83 50.90 -44.73
CA CYS A 267 -27.53 51.59 -45.97
C CYS A 267 -26.71 52.87 -45.63
N SER A 268 -25.72 53.16 -46.44
CA SER A 268 -25.01 54.45 -46.36
C SER A 268 -25.88 55.59 -46.86
N SER A 269 -25.43 56.82 -46.61
CA SER A 269 -26.07 58.02 -47.14
C SER A 269 -26.12 58.09 -48.68
N SER A 270 -25.31 57.26 -49.35
CA SER A 270 -25.34 57.11 -50.83
C SER A 270 -26.13 55.90 -51.25
N ASN A 271 -27.07 55.36 -50.45
CA ASN A 271 -27.88 54.16 -50.68
C ASN A 271 -27.15 52.91 -51.07
N THR A 272 -25.91 52.74 -50.61
CA THR A 272 -25.14 51.53 -50.77
C THR A 272 -25.33 50.63 -49.54
N LYS A 273 -25.57 49.31 -49.76
CA LYS A 273 -25.70 48.33 -48.69
C LYS A 273 -24.39 48.25 -47.90
N GLN A 274 -24.50 48.31 -46.59
CA GLN A 274 -23.41 48.12 -45.66
C GLN A 274 -23.51 46.71 -45.04
N ALA A 275 -22.37 46.02 -44.99
CA ALA A 275 -22.27 44.69 -44.44
C ALA A 275 -22.48 44.67 -42.90
N ALA A 276 -23.07 43.60 -42.44
CA ALA A 276 -23.14 43.32 -41.01
C ALA A 276 -21.82 42.74 -40.50
N LEU A 277 -21.56 42.95 -39.20
CA LEU A 277 -20.43 42.38 -38.50
C LEU A 277 -20.91 41.50 -37.35
N ILE A 278 -20.55 40.23 -37.36
CA ILE A 278 -20.68 39.33 -36.21
C ILE A 278 -19.37 39.36 -35.45
N THR A 279 -19.44 39.54 -34.12
CA THR A 279 -18.29 39.48 -33.22
C THR A 279 -18.49 38.35 -32.24
N VAL A 280 -17.48 37.52 -32.05
CA VAL A 280 -17.46 36.36 -31.13
C VAL A 280 -16.49 36.62 -30.00
N THR A 281 -16.96 36.60 -28.75
CA THR A 281 -16.18 36.80 -27.55
C THR A 281 -16.30 35.56 -26.65
N PRO A 282 -15.43 34.52 -26.81
CA PRO A 282 -15.49 33.33 -26.00
C PRO A 282 -14.89 33.56 -24.62
N THR A 283 -15.33 32.74 -23.65
CA THR A 283 -14.77 32.64 -22.31
C THR A 283 -14.61 31.16 -21.93
N GLY A 284 -13.75 30.84 -20.96
CA GLY A 284 -13.45 29.46 -20.55
C GLY A 284 -12.54 28.74 -21.55
N GLY A 285 -12.41 27.42 -21.42
CA GLY A 285 -11.44 26.65 -22.19
C GLY A 285 -9.99 26.96 -21.82
N THR A 286 -9.06 26.58 -22.69
CA THR A 286 -7.61 26.70 -22.43
C THR A 286 -6.89 27.34 -23.63
N GLY A 287 -6.17 28.45 -23.39
CA GLY A 287 -5.26 29.08 -24.38
C GLY A 287 -6.00 29.87 -25.46
N THR A 288 -5.48 29.84 -26.70
CA THR A 288 -5.99 30.58 -27.84
C THR A 288 -7.18 29.89 -28.49
N TYR A 289 -8.06 30.71 -29.13
CA TYR A 289 -9.24 30.19 -29.80
C TYR A 289 -9.15 30.24 -31.33
N THR A 290 -9.83 29.28 -31.95
CA THR A 290 -10.20 29.31 -33.36
C THR A 290 -11.73 29.27 -33.49
N TYR A 291 -12.24 29.89 -34.56
CA TYR A 291 -13.65 30.18 -34.75
C TYR A 291 -14.19 29.49 -36.01
N SER A 292 -15.32 28.87 -35.87
CA SER A 292 -16.10 28.34 -37.02
C SER A 292 -17.42 29.07 -37.10
N TYR A 293 -17.85 29.39 -38.30
CA TYR A 293 -19.17 29.99 -38.61
C TYR A 293 -20.05 29.05 -39.42
N ASP A 294 -19.64 27.80 -39.59
CA ASP A 294 -20.24 26.75 -40.41
C ASP A 294 -20.45 25.44 -39.68
N ASN A 295 -20.82 25.54 -38.40
CA ASN A 295 -21.11 24.40 -37.52
C ASN A 295 -19.90 23.48 -37.26
N GLY A 296 -18.70 24.06 -37.16
CA GLY A 296 -17.49 23.29 -36.83
C GLY A 296 -16.81 22.60 -38.02
N VAL A 297 -17.25 22.90 -39.28
CA VAL A 297 -16.65 22.30 -40.46
C VAL A 297 -15.31 22.92 -40.78
N THR A 298 -15.22 24.27 -40.77
CA THR A 298 -13.94 24.99 -40.97
C THR A 298 -13.65 25.90 -39.78
N PHE A 299 -12.37 25.99 -39.42
CA PHE A 299 -11.90 26.86 -38.34
C PHE A 299 -10.88 27.87 -38.84
N GLY A 300 -10.98 29.11 -38.37
CA GLY A 300 -10.02 30.18 -38.63
C GLY A 300 -9.73 31.02 -37.38
N ASN A 301 -8.77 31.93 -37.47
CA ASN A 301 -8.33 32.74 -36.32
C ASN A 301 -9.15 34.03 -36.12
N ASN A 302 -10.17 34.32 -37.01
CA ASN A 302 -10.89 35.56 -36.97
C ASN A 302 -12.11 35.48 -36.04
N ALA A 303 -12.04 36.22 -34.95
CA ALA A 303 -13.17 36.40 -34.01
C ALA A 303 -14.31 37.23 -34.58
N THR A 304 -14.16 37.78 -35.76
CA THR A 304 -15.18 38.59 -36.47
C THR A 304 -15.47 38.03 -37.85
N ARG A 305 -16.73 38.16 -38.28
CA ARG A 305 -17.16 37.80 -39.61
C ARG A 305 -17.99 38.93 -40.24
N VAL A 306 -17.51 39.44 -41.36
CA VAL A 306 -18.26 40.35 -42.21
C VAL A 306 -19.25 39.55 -43.05
N VAL A 307 -20.51 39.98 -43.07
CA VAL A 307 -21.61 39.35 -43.80
C VAL A 307 -22.25 40.37 -44.72
N ASN A 308 -22.40 40.04 -46.01
CA ASN A 308 -23.10 40.86 -46.99
C ASN A 308 -24.58 40.45 -47.06
N ASP A 309 -25.49 41.42 -47.20
CA ASP A 309 -26.92 41.16 -47.37
C ASP A 309 -27.20 40.54 -48.75
N ASN A 310 -27.69 39.31 -48.76
CA ASN A 310 -28.12 38.58 -49.97
C ASN A 310 -29.64 38.60 -50.23
N GLY A 311 -30.39 39.37 -49.44
CA GLY A 311 -31.85 39.46 -49.55
C GLY A 311 -32.62 38.35 -48.86
N LEU A 312 -31.94 37.41 -48.17
CA LEU A 312 -32.54 36.31 -47.41
C LEU A 312 -32.02 36.33 -45.98
N THR A 313 -32.77 35.71 -45.05
CA THR A 313 -32.26 35.47 -43.69
C THR A 313 -31.05 34.53 -43.76
N GLN A 314 -29.94 34.96 -43.19
CA GLN A 314 -28.69 34.19 -43.11
C GLN A 314 -28.50 33.71 -41.71
N THR A 315 -28.22 32.40 -41.52
CA THR A 315 -28.02 31.77 -40.23
C THR A 315 -26.60 31.26 -40.13
N PHE A 316 -25.89 31.57 -39.04
CA PHE A 316 -24.54 31.15 -38.74
C PHE A 316 -24.56 30.27 -37.49
N ASN A 317 -24.10 29.03 -37.62
CA ASN A 317 -23.88 28.11 -36.49
C ASN A 317 -22.44 28.26 -36.04
N ILE A 318 -22.24 28.98 -34.96
CA ILE A 318 -20.93 29.38 -34.49
C ILE A 318 -20.43 28.38 -33.45
N VAL A 319 -19.21 27.87 -33.65
CA VAL A 319 -18.49 26.97 -32.77
C VAL A 319 -17.10 27.55 -32.53
N VAL A 320 -16.66 27.52 -31.29
CA VAL A 320 -15.29 27.93 -30.90
C VAL A 320 -14.52 26.69 -30.46
N LYS A 321 -13.27 26.59 -30.89
CA LYS A 321 -12.34 25.55 -30.51
C LYS A 321 -11.15 26.19 -29.82
N ASP A 322 -10.77 25.64 -28.63
CA ASP A 322 -9.60 26.09 -27.87
C ASP A 322 -8.29 25.43 -28.31
N ALA A 323 -7.17 25.77 -27.64
CA ALA A 323 -5.85 25.24 -27.94
C ALA A 323 -5.71 23.73 -27.68
N ASN A 324 -6.52 23.16 -26.80
CA ASN A 324 -6.56 21.72 -26.53
C ASN A 324 -7.47 20.95 -27.50
N GLY A 325 -8.15 21.67 -28.41
CA GLY A 325 -9.08 21.08 -29.37
C GLY A 325 -10.50 20.90 -28.82
N CYS A 326 -10.80 21.42 -27.63
CA CYS A 326 -12.14 21.36 -27.04
C CYS A 326 -13.11 22.27 -27.81
N LEU A 327 -14.31 21.78 -28.03
CA LEU A 327 -15.35 22.51 -28.77
C LEU A 327 -16.39 23.09 -27.80
N SER A 328 -16.86 24.31 -28.14
CA SER A 328 -18.03 24.90 -27.48
C SER A 328 -19.32 24.25 -27.94
N PRO A 329 -20.40 24.41 -27.20
CA PRO A 329 -21.76 24.29 -27.77
C PRO A 329 -21.95 25.24 -28.96
N VAL A 330 -22.84 24.87 -29.89
CA VAL A 330 -23.19 25.71 -31.05
C VAL A 330 -23.99 26.91 -30.57
N GLN A 331 -23.57 28.11 -30.97
CA GLN A 331 -24.40 29.32 -30.87
C GLN A 331 -24.88 29.74 -32.22
N VAL A 332 -26.21 29.95 -32.34
CA VAL A 332 -26.86 30.34 -33.58
C VAL A 332 -27.03 31.86 -33.60
N VAL A 333 -26.55 32.47 -34.68
CA VAL A 333 -26.80 33.89 -34.99
C VAL A 333 -27.52 34.00 -36.31
N ALA A 334 -28.70 34.67 -36.32
CA ALA A 334 -29.48 34.89 -37.51
C ALA A 334 -29.49 36.39 -37.87
N LEU A 335 -29.27 36.67 -39.13
CA LEU A 335 -29.32 38.01 -39.72
C LEU A 335 -30.48 38.10 -40.67
N ALA A 336 -31.47 38.92 -40.35
CA ALA A 336 -32.54 39.21 -41.26
C ALA A 336 -32.06 40.14 -42.39
N PRO A 337 -32.56 40.02 -43.63
CA PRO A 337 -32.17 40.90 -44.72
C PRO A 337 -32.63 42.33 -44.48
N LEU A 338 -32.02 43.28 -45.20
CA LEU A 338 -32.51 44.64 -45.23
C LEU A 338 -33.96 44.69 -45.83
N ASN A 339 -34.85 45.24 -45.05
CA ASN A 339 -36.22 45.52 -45.57
C ASN A 339 -36.17 46.69 -46.53
N LYS A 340 -36.66 46.49 -47.77
CA LYS A 340 -36.86 47.56 -48.67
C LYS A 340 -38.13 48.35 -48.26
N PRO A 341 -38.15 49.66 -48.43
CA PRO A 341 -39.41 50.41 -48.33
C PRO A 341 -40.45 49.79 -49.32
N THR A 342 -41.61 49.42 -48.79
CA THR A 342 -42.65 48.75 -49.61
C THR A 342 -43.68 49.74 -50.13
N ASP A 343 -43.76 50.87 -49.46
CA ASP A 343 -44.67 51.96 -49.90
C ASP A 343 -44.11 53.29 -49.44
N LEU A 344 -44.39 54.30 -50.20
CA LEU A 344 -44.08 55.70 -49.94
C LEU A 344 -45.33 56.53 -50.00
N ALA A 345 -45.93 56.86 -48.87
CA ALA A 345 -47.06 57.70 -48.78
C ALA A 345 -46.64 59.18 -48.60
N PHE A 346 -47.29 60.04 -49.21
CA PHE A 346 -47.11 61.49 -48.97
C PHE A 346 -48.44 62.16 -48.63
N ALA A 347 -48.42 63.04 -47.69
CA ALA A 347 -49.50 63.91 -47.36
C ALA A 347 -49.12 65.35 -47.72
N ASN A 348 -49.96 65.97 -48.48
CA ASN A 348 -49.78 67.39 -48.74
C ASN A 348 -50.91 68.22 -48.08
N VAL A 349 -50.58 69.37 -47.65
CA VAL A 349 -51.60 70.39 -47.24
C VAL A 349 -51.78 71.35 -48.39
N ALA A 350 -53.03 71.59 -48.76
CA ALA A 350 -53.30 72.52 -49.82
C ALA A 350 -52.75 73.92 -49.53
N VAL A 351 -52.07 74.49 -50.52
CA VAL A 351 -51.56 75.90 -50.46
C VAL A 351 -52.79 76.85 -50.60
N THR A 352 -52.90 77.77 -49.69
CA THR A 352 -53.90 78.79 -49.66
C THR A 352 -53.32 80.20 -49.89
N CYS A 353 -54.12 81.21 -50.26
CA CYS A 353 -53.61 82.57 -50.41
C CYS A 353 -53.05 83.18 -49.11
N THR A 354 -53.43 82.64 -47.95
CA THR A 354 -53.00 83.07 -46.66
C THR A 354 -51.75 82.23 -46.12
N ALA A 355 -51.47 81.05 -46.75
CA ALA A 355 -50.36 80.20 -46.45
C ALA A 355 -49.72 79.72 -47.76
N PRO A 356 -48.85 80.57 -48.38
CA PRO A 356 -48.30 80.30 -49.73
C PRO A 356 -47.24 79.15 -49.76
N THR A 357 -46.87 78.66 -48.64
CA THR A 357 -45.96 77.52 -48.52
C THR A 357 -46.62 76.41 -47.73
N THR A 358 -46.36 75.16 -48.10
CA THR A 358 -46.81 73.99 -47.37
C THR A 358 -45.66 73.03 -47.15
N SER A 359 -45.77 72.23 -46.10
CA SER A 359 -44.89 71.14 -45.92
C SER A 359 -45.46 69.83 -46.45
N VAL A 360 -44.66 69.06 -47.08
CA VAL A 360 -45.02 67.70 -47.48
C VAL A 360 -44.31 66.74 -46.52
N THR A 361 -45.11 65.91 -45.85
CA THR A 361 -44.57 64.83 -45.03
C THR A 361 -44.56 63.56 -45.87
N LEU A 362 -43.36 62.97 -45.95
CA LEU A 362 -43.19 61.70 -46.59
C LEU A 362 -43.11 60.61 -45.47
N THR A 363 -43.93 59.58 -45.61
CA THR A 363 -43.92 58.43 -44.72
C THR A 363 -43.65 57.20 -45.54
N ALA A 364 -42.60 56.51 -45.22
CA ALA A 364 -42.29 55.22 -45.81
C ALA A 364 -42.76 54.09 -44.88
N THR A 365 -43.35 53.07 -45.46
CA THR A 365 -43.71 51.83 -44.76
C THR A 365 -42.59 50.81 -45.01
N ASN A 366 -42.13 50.21 -43.93
CA ASN A 366 -40.94 49.36 -43.89
C ASN A 366 -39.64 50.09 -44.36
N GLY A 367 -38.55 49.42 -44.35
CA GLY A 367 -37.24 49.98 -44.69
C GLY A 367 -36.37 50.21 -43.46
N VAL A 368 -35.10 50.43 -43.69
CA VAL A 368 -34.06 50.60 -42.63
C VAL A 368 -33.24 51.80 -42.99
N GLY A 369 -33.08 52.70 -42.03
CA GLY A 369 -32.28 53.93 -42.12
C GLY A 369 -33.12 55.20 -42.28
N THR A 370 -32.42 56.36 -42.41
CA THR A 370 -33.08 57.70 -42.60
C THR A 370 -33.51 57.83 -44.06
N LEU A 371 -34.74 58.29 -44.28
CA LEU A 371 -35.21 58.65 -45.63
C LEU A 371 -34.45 59.88 -46.09
N GLN A 372 -33.92 59.88 -47.31
CA GLN A 372 -33.22 60.96 -47.94
C GLN A 372 -33.97 61.32 -49.27
#